data_e6408d46847bd42c055345d5b5585d6e
#
_entry.id   e6408d46847bd42c055345d5b5585d6e
#
_cell.length_a   1.000
_cell.length_b   1.000
_cell.length_c   1.000
_cell.angle_alpha   90.00
_cell.angle_beta   90.00
_cell.angle_gamma   90.00
#
_symmetry.space_group_name_H-M   'P 1'
#
loop_
_entity.id
_entity.type
_entity.pdbx_description
1 polymer ?
#
loop_
_entity_poly.entity_id
_entity_poly.type
_entity_poly.pdbx_seq_one_letter_code
_entity_poly.pdbx_strand_id
1 'polypeptide(L)'
;MAEILPNFVEIPRLEQNGNPISATSLRRALDKGNLKEAMEYIPKSTVPYLVADLAERALRMELDTTPKPGLVDRRDNGAHKDMDYALMSKSISALRPYLTRLAVESAKDIDPAKIKEIGIEAEKAMLKATGGVNTHKGALFCIGLSVAAASCLACSTGAVEAYSFKELVSRAASEIPSARGTHGAEAKRSFKAVGALENARAAYPELFTDWLPYYRSLEGDPFRCHKTLLHIMTTLDDTNILHRRGAEGLAHAEAEAARLLEDFSESGLSSLNKDFIRENISPGGSADMLSLTIFIESIINNIY
;
A
#
# COMPACT_ATOMS: atom_id res chain seq x y z
N MET A 1 50.11 -0.27 -29.30
CA MET A 1 50.38 -1.04 -28.05
C MET A 1 49.85 -0.21 -26.92
N ALA A 2 48.75 -0.63 -26.32
CA ALA A 2 48.22 0.04 -25.13
C ALA A 2 49.12 -0.35 -23.95
N GLU A 3 49.69 0.65 -23.28
CA GLU A 3 50.41 0.45 -22.04
C GLU A 3 49.44 -0.14 -20.99
N ILE A 4 49.71 -1.38 -20.57
CA ILE A 4 49.00 -2.01 -19.48
C ILE A 4 49.46 -1.30 -18.22
N LEU A 5 48.53 -0.58 -17.57
CA LEU A 5 48.78 0.08 -16.28
C LEU A 5 49.21 -0.97 -15.26
N PRO A 6 50.37 -0.82 -14.57
CA PRO A 6 50.97 -1.90 -13.74
C PRO A 6 50.26 -2.18 -12.41
N ASN A 7 49.08 -1.62 -12.15
CA ASN A 7 48.32 -1.80 -10.92
C ASN A 7 46.84 -2.12 -11.19
N PHE A 8 46.54 -2.87 -12.24
CA PHE A 8 45.18 -3.35 -12.46
C PHE A 8 44.89 -4.48 -11.47
N VAL A 9 44.07 -4.21 -10.46
CA VAL A 9 43.53 -5.25 -9.57
C VAL A 9 42.22 -5.71 -10.17
N GLU A 10 42.17 -6.92 -10.68
CA GLU A 10 40.93 -7.54 -11.11
C GLU A 10 40.08 -7.86 -9.87
N ILE A 11 39.01 -7.10 -9.64
CA ILE A 11 38.07 -7.42 -8.58
C ILE A 11 37.11 -8.46 -9.11
N PRO A 12 37.09 -9.69 -8.54
CA PRO A 12 36.16 -10.71 -8.99
C PRO A 12 34.73 -10.25 -8.81
N ARG A 13 33.88 -10.61 -9.78
CA ARG A 13 32.47 -10.29 -9.72
C ARG A 13 31.86 -10.90 -8.48
N LEU A 14 31.12 -10.13 -7.69
CA LEU A 14 30.40 -10.66 -6.54
C LEU A 14 29.40 -11.72 -7.01
N GLU A 15 29.44 -12.88 -6.38
CA GLU A 15 28.53 -14.00 -6.64
C GLU A 15 27.75 -14.33 -5.37
N GLN A 16 26.49 -14.72 -5.57
CA GLN A 16 25.64 -15.24 -4.52
C GLN A 16 25.01 -16.54 -5.02
N ASN A 17 25.16 -17.62 -4.25
CA ASN A 17 24.70 -18.96 -4.63
C ASN A 17 25.23 -19.43 -6.01
N GLY A 18 26.48 -19.08 -6.35
CA GLY A 18 27.12 -19.44 -7.63
C GLY A 18 26.65 -18.63 -8.84
N ASN A 19 25.81 -17.62 -8.63
CA ASN A 19 25.36 -16.72 -9.69
C ASN A 19 25.98 -15.33 -9.54
N PRO A 20 26.50 -14.73 -10.62
CA PRO A 20 27.06 -13.39 -10.56
C PRO A 20 25.95 -12.37 -10.29
N ILE A 21 26.15 -11.54 -9.25
CA ILE A 21 25.27 -10.42 -8.95
C ILE A 21 25.30 -9.45 -10.12
N SER A 22 24.17 -9.24 -10.76
CA SER A 22 24.04 -8.31 -11.89
C SER A 22 22.94 -7.27 -11.64
N ALA A 23 23.21 -6.03 -12.05
CA ALA A 23 22.20 -4.97 -12.02
C ALA A 23 20.95 -5.34 -12.85
N THR A 24 21.12 -6.16 -13.89
CA THR A 24 20.01 -6.64 -14.74
C THR A 24 19.12 -7.61 -13.98
N SER A 25 19.69 -8.57 -13.23
CA SER A 25 18.91 -9.53 -12.42
C SER A 25 18.16 -8.80 -11.31
N LEU A 26 18.83 -7.87 -10.62
CA LEU A 26 18.19 -7.05 -9.60
C LEU A 26 17.03 -6.19 -10.19
N ARG A 27 17.25 -5.51 -11.31
CA ARG A 27 16.18 -4.72 -11.95
C ARG A 27 15.00 -5.59 -12.34
N ARG A 28 15.23 -6.78 -12.90
CA ARG A 28 14.16 -7.72 -13.25
C ARG A 28 13.34 -8.14 -12.03
N ALA A 29 13.99 -8.46 -10.90
CA ALA A 29 13.32 -8.80 -9.65
C ALA A 29 12.50 -7.61 -9.12
N LEU A 30 13.06 -6.40 -9.17
CA LEU A 30 12.38 -5.17 -8.78
C LEU A 30 11.19 -4.83 -9.68
N ASP A 31 11.33 -5.01 -10.99
CA ASP A 31 10.25 -4.76 -11.96
C ASP A 31 9.08 -5.72 -11.76
N LYS A 32 9.36 -6.96 -11.36
CA LYS A 32 8.34 -7.93 -10.96
C LYS A 32 7.73 -7.65 -9.57
N GLY A 33 8.30 -6.72 -8.79
CA GLY A 33 7.89 -6.46 -7.42
C GLY A 33 8.13 -7.64 -6.47
N ASN A 34 9.17 -8.45 -6.70
CA ASN A 34 9.46 -9.65 -5.92
C ASN A 34 10.63 -9.40 -4.95
N LEU A 35 10.29 -9.12 -3.69
CA LEU A 35 11.27 -8.87 -2.64
C LEU A 35 12.23 -10.05 -2.46
N LYS A 36 11.74 -11.29 -2.44
CA LYS A 36 12.59 -12.49 -2.21
C LYS A 36 13.64 -12.63 -3.30
N GLU A 37 13.23 -12.55 -4.57
CA GLU A 37 14.16 -12.63 -5.71
C GLU A 37 15.18 -11.48 -5.66
N ALA A 38 14.73 -10.25 -5.32
CA ALA A 38 15.62 -9.10 -5.20
C ALA A 38 16.66 -9.25 -4.08
N MET A 39 16.27 -9.83 -2.94
CA MET A 39 17.17 -10.07 -1.80
C MET A 39 18.33 -11.01 -2.10
N GLU A 40 18.20 -11.86 -3.12
CA GLU A 40 19.31 -12.72 -3.59
C GLU A 40 20.47 -11.92 -4.22
N TYR A 41 20.24 -10.64 -4.56
CA TYR A 41 21.20 -9.81 -5.29
C TYR A 41 21.68 -8.58 -4.51
N ILE A 42 21.21 -8.39 -3.27
CA ILE A 42 21.53 -7.19 -2.48
C ILE A 42 22.04 -7.56 -1.07
N PRO A 43 22.93 -6.73 -0.47
CA PRO A 43 23.29 -6.86 0.93
C PRO A 43 22.08 -6.72 1.86
N LYS A 44 22.05 -7.43 2.98
CA LYS A 44 20.97 -7.33 3.99
C LYS A 44 20.73 -5.89 4.46
N SER A 45 21.76 -5.07 4.54
CA SER A 45 21.65 -3.66 4.91
C SER A 45 20.84 -2.80 3.92
N THR A 46 20.64 -3.27 2.69
CA THR A 46 19.87 -2.59 1.64
C THR A 46 18.39 -2.99 1.67
N VAL A 47 18.04 -4.12 2.30
CA VAL A 47 16.67 -4.66 2.34
C VAL A 47 15.65 -3.65 2.87
N PRO A 48 15.88 -2.88 3.97
CA PRO A 48 14.92 -1.89 4.44
C PRO A 48 14.58 -0.84 3.40
N TYR A 49 15.56 -0.38 2.63
CA TYR A 49 15.36 0.60 1.55
C TYR A 49 14.51 0.03 0.43
N LEU A 50 14.72 -1.25 0.09
CA LEU A 50 13.91 -1.93 -0.92
C LEU A 50 12.46 -2.09 -0.45
N VAL A 51 12.22 -2.47 0.79
CA VAL A 51 10.87 -2.57 1.37
C VAL A 51 10.14 -1.22 1.28
N ALA A 52 10.85 -0.11 1.61
CA ALA A 52 10.29 1.23 1.49
C ALA A 52 10.00 1.63 0.03
N ASP A 53 10.84 1.23 -0.92
CA ASP A 53 10.62 1.46 -2.36
C ASP A 53 9.39 0.72 -2.87
N LEU A 54 9.19 -0.54 -2.47
CA LEU A 54 8.01 -1.32 -2.83
C LEU A 54 6.73 -0.70 -2.26
N ALA A 55 6.77 -0.15 -1.05
CA ALA A 55 5.65 0.56 -0.44
C ALA A 55 5.32 1.85 -1.21
N GLU A 56 6.31 2.67 -1.58
CA GLU A 56 6.08 3.84 -2.43
C GLU A 56 5.51 3.45 -3.79
N ARG A 57 6.04 2.40 -4.42
CA ARG A 57 5.52 1.90 -5.70
C ARG A 57 4.06 1.49 -5.60
N ALA A 58 3.66 0.81 -4.52
CA ALA A 58 2.28 0.42 -4.30
C ALA A 58 1.33 1.63 -4.22
N LEU A 59 1.70 2.68 -3.46
CA LEU A 59 0.96 3.93 -3.40
C LEU A 59 0.85 4.61 -4.77
N ARG A 60 1.94 4.61 -5.56
CA ARG A 60 1.92 5.18 -6.91
C ARG A 60 1.09 4.36 -7.88
N MET A 61 1.15 3.04 -7.82
CA MET A 61 0.33 2.16 -8.67
C MET A 61 -1.17 2.34 -8.40
N GLU A 62 -1.54 2.49 -7.13
CA GLU A 62 -2.91 2.83 -6.76
C GLU A 62 -3.31 4.19 -7.35
N LEU A 63 -2.52 5.25 -7.13
CA LEU A 63 -2.80 6.60 -7.65
C LEU A 63 -2.87 6.64 -9.19
N ASP A 64 -2.03 5.87 -9.88
CA ASP A 64 -1.95 5.79 -11.34
C ASP A 64 -3.09 4.97 -11.98
N THR A 65 -3.78 4.15 -11.20
CA THR A 65 -4.95 3.39 -11.66
C THR A 65 -6.03 4.35 -12.15
N THR A 66 -6.35 4.32 -13.45
CA THR A 66 -7.19 5.33 -14.12
C THR A 66 -8.09 4.66 -15.18
N PRO A 67 -9.43 4.89 -15.20
CA PRO A 67 -10.19 5.73 -14.26
C PRO A 67 -10.50 5.02 -12.94
N LYS A 68 -10.54 5.77 -11.83
CA LYS A 68 -10.93 5.28 -10.50
C LYS A 68 -12.26 5.92 -10.05
N PRO A 69 -13.33 5.15 -9.90
CA PRO A 69 -14.63 5.73 -9.53
C PRO A 69 -14.59 6.51 -8.22
N GLY A 70 -14.92 7.81 -8.28
CA GLY A 70 -14.99 8.73 -7.15
C GLY A 70 -13.67 9.13 -6.50
N LEU A 71 -12.54 8.64 -7.01
CA LEU A 71 -11.20 8.88 -6.48
C LEU A 71 -10.36 9.75 -7.41
N VAL A 72 -9.35 10.40 -6.84
CA VAL A 72 -8.35 11.15 -7.62
C VAL A 72 -7.54 10.20 -8.49
N ASP A 73 -7.42 10.51 -9.76
CA ASP A 73 -6.56 9.82 -10.71
C ASP A 73 -5.96 10.78 -11.74
N ARG A 74 -5.39 10.27 -12.83
CA ARG A 74 -4.77 11.09 -13.89
C ARG A 74 -5.78 11.87 -14.74
N ARG A 75 -7.08 11.52 -14.72
CA ARG A 75 -8.13 12.14 -15.54
C ARG A 75 -8.85 13.25 -14.80
N ASP A 76 -9.19 13.01 -13.53
CA ASP A 76 -9.96 13.96 -12.72
C ASP A 76 -9.73 13.77 -11.21
N ASN A 77 -10.38 14.61 -10.43
CA ASN A 77 -10.23 14.65 -8.98
C ASN A 77 -11.25 13.77 -8.25
N GLY A 78 -12.03 12.96 -8.97
CA GLY A 78 -13.13 12.20 -8.36
C GLY A 78 -14.10 13.09 -7.60
N ALA A 79 -14.58 12.64 -6.45
CA ALA A 79 -15.47 13.37 -5.57
C ALA A 79 -14.74 14.39 -4.66
N HIS A 80 -13.56 14.89 -5.06
CA HIS A 80 -12.73 15.79 -4.27
C HIS A 80 -12.63 17.18 -4.90
N LYS A 81 -12.72 18.22 -4.04
CA LYS A 81 -12.53 19.63 -4.43
C LYS A 81 -11.22 20.22 -3.90
N ASP A 82 -10.58 19.52 -3.00
CA ASP A 82 -9.43 19.94 -2.21
C ASP A 82 -8.12 19.22 -2.57
N MET A 83 -8.19 18.23 -3.46
CA MET A 83 -7.01 17.49 -3.90
C MET A 83 -7.10 17.09 -5.37
N ASP A 84 -5.94 16.97 -6.00
CA ASP A 84 -5.74 16.53 -7.37
C ASP A 84 -4.57 15.52 -7.45
N TYR A 85 -4.32 14.98 -8.64
CA TYR A 85 -3.24 14.03 -8.88
C TYR A 85 -1.85 14.58 -8.48
N ALA A 86 -1.57 15.85 -8.77
CA ALA A 86 -0.28 16.46 -8.46
C ALA A 86 -0.07 16.57 -6.94
N LEU A 87 -1.13 16.96 -6.21
CA LEU A 87 -1.10 17.02 -4.75
C LEU A 87 -0.92 15.63 -4.12
N MET A 88 -1.65 14.62 -4.62
CA MET A 88 -1.51 13.22 -4.19
C MET A 88 -0.08 12.70 -4.45
N SER A 89 0.47 12.93 -5.64
CA SER A 89 1.85 12.55 -5.98
C SER A 89 2.90 13.24 -5.09
N LYS A 90 2.69 14.53 -4.79
CA LYS A 90 3.55 15.30 -3.85
C LYS A 90 3.48 14.74 -2.44
N SER A 91 2.30 14.32 -2.00
CA SER A 91 2.09 13.66 -0.72
C SER A 91 2.89 12.35 -0.62
N ILE A 92 2.80 11.47 -1.62
CA ILE A 92 3.59 10.22 -1.65
C ILE A 92 5.08 10.52 -1.53
N SER A 93 5.58 11.51 -2.29
CA SER A 93 6.99 11.91 -2.22
C SER A 93 7.40 12.41 -0.83
N ALA A 94 6.51 13.11 -0.12
CA ALA A 94 6.75 13.58 1.24
C ALA A 94 6.77 12.44 2.27
N LEU A 95 6.01 11.35 2.02
CA LEU A 95 5.98 10.17 2.89
C LEU A 95 7.19 9.27 2.72
N ARG A 96 7.83 9.26 1.55
CA ARG A 96 8.96 8.37 1.21
C ARG A 96 10.07 8.31 2.28
N PRO A 97 10.62 9.44 2.79
CA PRO A 97 11.67 9.40 3.81
C PRO A 97 11.23 8.70 5.10
N TYR A 98 9.96 8.82 5.46
CA TYR A 98 9.40 8.21 6.67
C TYR A 98 9.12 6.72 6.49
N LEU A 99 8.67 6.28 5.32
CA LEU A 99 8.60 4.86 4.99
C LEU A 99 9.98 4.21 5.07
N THR A 100 11.02 4.88 4.57
CA THR A 100 12.40 4.43 4.68
C THR A 100 12.84 4.36 6.15
N ARG A 101 12.53 5.38 6.94
CA ARG A 101 12.88 5.40 8.37
C ARG A 101 12.14 4.29 9.14
N LEU A 102 10.86 4.07 8.89
CA LEU A 102 10.11 2.95 9.45
C LEU A 102 10.78 1.60 9.14
N ALA A 103 11.15 1.39 7.88
CA ALA A 103 11.82 0.16 7.48
C ALA A 103 13.18 -0.03 8.16
N VAL A 104 14.01 1.01 8.23
CA VAL A 104 15.36 0.97 8.82
C VAL A 104 15.30 0.76 10.33
N GLU A 105 14.46 1.51 11.04
CA GLU A 105 14.31 1.41 12.50
C GLU A 105 13.72 0.06 12.93
N SER A 106 12.86 -0.53 12.10
CA SER A 106 12.24 -1.82 12.38
C SER A 106 13.04 -3.04 11.89
N ALA A 107 14.18 -2.83 11.22
CA ALA A 107 14.95 -3.92 10.61
C ALA A 107 15.45 -4.99 11.61
N LYS A 108 15.59 -4.66 12.88
CA LYS A 108 16.03 -5.59 13.93
C LYS A 108 14.91 -6.07 14.83
N ASP A 109 13.99 -5.18 15.17
CA ASP A 109 12.84 -5.48 16.03
C ASP A 109 11.74 -4.43 15.85
N ILE A 110 10.51 -4.78 16.23
CA ILE A 110 9.35 -3.92 16.22
C ILE A 110 9.23 -3.18 17.55
N ASP A 111 9.40 -1.85 17.49
CA ASP A 111 9.10 -0.92 18.59
C ASP A 111 7.83 -0.11 18.23
N PRO A 112 6.67 -0.43 18.80
CA PRO A 112 5.41 0.26 18.51
C PRO A 112 5.44 1.75 18.86
N ALA A 113 6.18 2.14 19.92
CA ALA A 113 6.31 3.54 20.30
C ALA A 113 7.07 4.33 19.23
N LYS A 114 8.15 3.75 18.70
CA LYS A 114 8.94 4.33 17.63
C LYS A 114 8.17 4.40 16.30
N ILE A 115 7.44 3.34 15.95
CA ILE A 115 6.57 3.33 14.78
C ILE A 115 5.55 4.46 14.85
N LYS A 116 4.90 4.63 16.01
CA LYS A 116 3.93 5.70 16.24
C LYS A 116 4.57 7.09 16.13
N GLU A 117 5.75 7.31 16.73
CA GLU A 117 6.49 8.57 16.63
C GLU A 117 6.74 8.93 15.16
N ILE A 118 7.33 8.01 14.39
CA ILE A 118 7.62 8.20 12.96
C ILE A 118 6.33 8.44 12.17
N GLY A 119 5.25 7.70 12.45
CA GLY A 119 3.95 7.87 11.81
C GLY A 119 3.36 9.26 12.02
N ILE A 120 3.47 9.83 13.24
CA ILE A 120 3.03 11.20 13.55
C ILE A 120 3.86 12.23 12.77
N GLU A 121 5.18 12.04 12.69
CA GLU A 121 6.04 12.93 11.92
C GLU A 121 5.74 12.85 10.41
N ALA A 122 5.48 11.64 9.89
CA ALA A 122 5.08 11.41 8.51
C ALA A 122 3.75 12.13 8.18
N GLU A 123 2.74 12.03 9.06
CA GLU A 123 1.47 12.74 8.91
C GLU A 123 1.68 14.25 8.88
N LYS A 124 2.51 14.81 9.78
CA LYS A 124 2.87 16.24 9.77
C LYS A 124 3.55 16.65 8.46
N ALA A 125 4.47 15.83 7.95
CA ALA A 125 5.17 16.10 6.69
C ALA A 125 4.20 16.06 5.49
N MET A 126 3.30 15.10 5.46
CA MET A 126 2.22 15.01 4.47
C MET A 126 1.36 16.27 4.48
N LEU A 127 0.82 16.65 5.65
CA LEU A 127 -0.01 17.85 5.80
C LEU A 127 0.75 19.12 5.40
N LYS A 128 2.02 19.25 5.77
CA LYS A 128 2.85 20.38 5.33
C LYS A 128 3.02 20.41 3.81
N ALA A 129 3.27 19.26 3.18
CA ALA A 129 3.45 19.17 1.72
C ALA A 129 2.16 19.47 0.95
N THR A 130 1.00 19.15 1.53
CA THR A 130 -0.33 19.28 0.90
C THR A 130 -1.09 20.55 1.30
N GLY A 131 -0.47 21.45 2.08
CA GLY A 131 -1.16 22.65 2.56
C GLY A 131 -2.29 22.38 3.57
N GLY A 132 -2.17 21.27 4.32
CA GLY A 132 -3.15 20.86 5.34
C GLY A 132 -4.19 19.85 4.86
N VAL A 133 -4.15 19.46 3.57
CA VAL A 133 -5.09 18.48 3.02
C VAL A 133 -4.66 17.05 3.42
N ASN A 134 -5.60 16.31 3.99
CA ASN A 134 -5.40 14.89 4.34
C ASN A 134 -5.56 14.00 3.11
N THR A 135 -4.46 13.62 2.50
CA THR A 135 -4.44 12.82 1.25
C THR A 135 -4.26 11.32 1.49
N HIS A 136 -3.33 10.92 2.38
CA HIS A 136 -2.90 9.52 2.54
C HIS A 136 -2.82 9.05 4.00
N LYS A 137 -3.58 9.65 4.92
CA LYS A 137 -3.47 9.27 6.35
C LYS A 137 -3.81 7.80 6.60
N GLY A 138 -4.87 7.29 5.96
CA GLY A 138 -5.26 5.87 6.06
C GLY A 138 -4.20 4.95 5.46
N ALA A 139 -3.76 5.24 4.23
CA ALA A 139 -2.68 4.50 3.57
C ALA A 139 -1.37 4.55 4.37
N LEU A 140 -0.97 5.71 4.89
CA LEU A 140 0.21 5.84 5.75
C LEU A 140 0.13 4.92 6.97
N PHE A 141 -1.05 4.81 7.57
CA PHE A 141 -1.23 3.95 8.74
C PHE A 141 -1.06 2.47 8.40
N CYS A 142 -1.81 1.95 7.42
CA CYS A 142 -1.76 0.53 7.07
C CYS A 142 -0.42 0.14 6.39
N ILE A 143 0.08 0.94 5.47
CA ILE A 143 1.38 0.72 4.81
C ILE A 143 2.53 0.88 5.81
N GLY A 144 2.50 1.88 6.69
CA GLY A 144 3.56 2.11 7.68
C GLY A 144 3.76 0.94 8.64
N LEU A 145 2.68 0.39 9.19
CA LEU A 145 2.74 -0.83 10.01
C LEU A 145 3.28 -2.03 9.22
N SER A 146 2.83 -2.16 7.98
CA SER A 146 3.22 -3.26 7.10
C SER A 146 4.69 -3.17 6.67
N VAL A 147 5.20 -1.96 6.41
CA VAL A 147 6.62 -1.70 6.12
C VAL A 147 7.50 -2.11 7.31
N ALA A 148 7.10 -1.75 8.53
CA ALA A 148 7.84 -2.12 9.73
C ALA A 148 7.90 -3.65 9.90
N ALA A 149 6.76 -4.34 9.80
CA ALA A 149 6.68 -5.80 9.90
C ALA A 149 7.49 -6.51 8.80
N ALA A 150 7.33 -6.06 7.55
CA ALA A 150 8.05 -6.64 6.41
C ALA A 150 9.56 -6.50 6.53
N SER A 151 10.04 -5.31 6.92
CA SER A 151 11.47 -5.06 7.09
C SER A 151 12.07 -5.90 8.21
N CYS A 152 11.38 -6.01 9.34
CA CYS A 152 11.80 -6.86 10.47
C CYS A 152 11.97 -8.31 10.02
N LEU A 153 10.98 -8.90 9.35
CA LEU A 153 11.02 -10.29 8.90
C LEU A 153 12.08 -10.51 7.81
N ALA A 154 12.08 -9.68 6.78
CA ALA A 154 13.03 -9.82 5.68
C ALA A 154 14.49 -9.74 6.15
N CYS A 155 14.78 -8.85 7.12
CA CYS A 155 16.14 -8.72 7.68
C CYS A 155 16.50 -9.84 8.67
N SER A 156 15.56 -10.35 9.46
CA SER A 156 15.81 -11.38 10.46
C SER A 156 15.84 -12.79 9.86
N THR A 157 14.80 -13.15 9.09
CA THR A 157 14.60 -14.52 8.59
C THR A 157 14.99 -14.70 7.11
N GLY A 158 15.15 -13.62 6.36
CA GLY A 158 15.38 -13.67 4.90
C GLY A 158 14.11 -13.92 4.08
N ALA A 159 12.92 -13.87 4.70
CA ALA A 159 11.64 -14.05 4.03
C ALA A 159 10.53 -13.30 4.79
N VAL A 160 9.43 -13.02 4.10
CA VAL A 160 8.22 -12.46 4.72
C VAL A 160 7.10 -13.48 4.61
N GLU A 161 6.95 -14.29 5.67
CA GLU A 161 5.92 -15.31 5.76
C GLU A 161 4.62 -14.69 6.28
N ALA A 162 3.48 -15.06 5.68
CA ALA A 162 2.17 -14.45 5.97
C ALA A 162 1.77 -14.56 7.46
N TYR A 163 2.04 -15.71 8.09
CA TYR A 163 1.71 -15.91 9.51
C TYR A 163 2.48 -14.95 10.41
N SER A 164 3.82 -14.94 10.30
CA SER A 164 4.68 -14.07 11.10
C SER A 164 4.44 -12.59 10.82
N PHE A 165 4.12 -12.25 9.57
CA PHE A 165 3.73 -10.88 9.20
C PHE A 165 2.47 -10.45 9.93
N LYS A 166 1.41 -11.28 9.91
CA LYS A 166 0.16 -11.02 10.62
C LYS A 166 0.37 -10.83 12.13
N GLU A 167 1.18 -11.67 12.75
CA GLU A 167 1.51 -11.54 14.18
C GLU A 167 2.20 -10.20 14.50
N LEU A 168 3.19 -9.79 13.70
CA LEU A 168 3.92 -8.54 13.92
C LEU A 168 3.02 -7.31 13.73
N VAL A 169 2.19 -7.29 12.69
CA VAL A 169 1.25 -6.19 12.45
C VAL A 169 0.24 -6.09 13.59
N SER A 170 -0.37 -7.21 14.00
CA SER A 170 -1.32 -7.24 15.11
C SER A 170 -0.68 -6.75 16.42
N ARG A 171 0.53 -7.21 16.74
CA ARG A 171 1.29 -6.78 17.92
C ARG A 171 1.54 -5.27 17.90
N ALA A 172 2.07 -4.75 16.78
CA ALA A 172 2.36 -3.32 16.64
C ALA A 172 1.08 -2.46 16.75
N ALA A 173 -0.03 -2.90 16.14
CA ALA A 173 -1.30 -2.20 16.17
C ALA A 173 -1.97 -2.25 17.56
N SER A 174 -1.75 -3.31 18.36
CA SER A 174 -2.36 -3.47 19.67
C SER A 174 -1.89 -2.43 20.69
N GLU A 175 -0.67 -1.97 20.57
CA GLU A 175 -0.11 -0.94 21.45
C GLU A 175 -0.47 0.50 21.02
N ILE A 176 -1.06 0.68 19.84
CA ILE A 176 -1.52 2.00 19.40
C ILE A 176 -2.88 2.30 20.05
N PRO A 177 -2.99 3.37 20.85
CA PRO A 177 -4.27 3.74 21.47
C PRO A 177 -5.29 4.14 20.42
N SER A 178 -6.57 3.79 20.67
CA SER A 178 -7.67 4.19 19.79
C SER A 178 -7.77 5.71 19.72
N ALA A 179 -7.75 6.26 18.50
CA ALA A 179 -7.88 7.68 18.29
C ALA A 179 -9.31 8.16 18.61
N ARG A 180 -9.43 9.35 19.23
CA ARG A 180 -10.71 10.04 19.40
C ARG A 180 -10.82 11.16 18.37
N GLY A 181 -12.02 11.37 17.77
CA GLY A 181 -12.27 12.51 16.88
C GLY A 181 -11.71 12.35 15.45
N THR A 182 -11.48 11.14 14.96
CA THR A 182 -11.20 10.88 13.54
C THR A 182 -12.49 10.45 12.82
N HIS A 183 -12.58 10.69 11.49
CA HIS A 183 -13.72 10.26 10.67
C HIS A 183 -14.01 8.75 10.83
N GLY A 184 -12.97 7.91 10.87
CA GLY A 184 -13.12 6.49 11.13
C GLY A 184 -13.66 6.18 12.53
N ALA A 185 -13.26 6.93 13.57
CA ALA A 185 -13.79 6.76 14.92
C ALA A 185 -15.26 7.22 15.04
N GLU A 186 -15.67 8.20 14.24
CA GLU A 186 -17.06 8.67 14.15
C GLU A 186 -17.93 7.67 13.40
N ALA A 187 -17.49 7.17 12.25
CA ALA A 187 -18.17 6.14 11.47
C ALA A 187 -18.34 4.86 12.30
N LYS A 188 -17.31 4.43 13.04
CA LYS A 188 -17.40 3.28 13.95
C LYS A 188 -18.48 3.46 15.01
N ARG A 189 -18.58 4.63 15.62
CA ARG A 189 -19.61 4.90 16.65
C ARG A 189 -21.02 4.93 16.08
N SER A 190 -21.18 5.49 14.88
CA SER A 190 -22.49 5.69 14.25
C SER A 190 -22.99 4.44 13.52
N PHE A 191 -22.08 3.68 12.86
CA PHE A 191 -22.44 2.58 11.96
C PHE A 191 -21.89 1.21 12.37
N LYS A 192 -21.15 1.11 13.51
CA LYS A 192 -20.44 -0.11 13.96
C LYS A 192 -19.41 -0.64 12.96
N ALA A 193 -18.95 0.19 12.03
CA ALA A 193 -17.95 -0.18 11.04
C ALA A 193 -16.60 -0.54 11.67
N VAL A 194 -15.87 -1.45 11.05
CA VAL A 194 -14.52 -1.82 11.47
C VAL A 194 -13.54 -0.74 10.99
N GLY A 195 -12.89 -0.03 11.91
CA GLY A 195 -11.94 1.02 11.57
C GLY A 195 -10.57 0.47 11.19
N ALA A 196 -9.71 1.32 10.59
CA ALA A 196 -8.36 0.94 10.17
C ALA A 196 -7.50 0.33 11.29
N LEU A 197 -7.64 0.83 12.53
CA LEU A 197 -6.90 0.29 13.68
C LEU A 197 -7.39 -1.11 14.08
N GLU A 198 -8.68 -1.35 14.06
CA GLU A 198 -9.25 -2.66 14.35
C GLU A 198 -8.88 -3.68 13.27
N ASN A 199 -8.92 -3.29 12.00
CA ASN A 199 -8.44 -4.11 10.89
C ASN A 199 -6.95 -4.46 11.04
N ALA A 200 -6.11 -3.51 11.43
CA ALA A 200 -4.70 -3.77 11.69
C ALA A 200 -4.49 -4.69 12.90
N ARG A 201 -5.26 -4.53 13.99
CA ARG A 201 -5.22 -5.43 15.16
C ARG A 201 -5.64 -6.84 14.83
N ALA A 202 -6.60 -7.00 13.93
CA ALA A 202 -7.00 -8.29 13.37
C ALA A 202 -6.05 -8.80 12.27
N ALA A 203 -4.98 -8.04 11.95
CA ALA A 203 -4.01 -8.34 10.91
C ALA A 203 -4.61 -8.46 9.50
N TYR A 204 -5.62 -7.64 9.21
CA TYR A 204 -6.29 -7.54 7.89
C TYR A 204 -6.80 -8.90 7.37
N PRO A 205 -7.76 -9.56 8.03
CA PRO A 205 -8.18 -10.91 7.67
C PRO A 205 -8.66 -11.01 6.20
N GLU A 206 -9.49 -10.08 5.74
CA GLU A 206 -10.04 -10.05 4.38
C GLU A 206 -8.94 -9.88 3.32
N LEU A 207 -7.86 -9.14 3.64
CA LEU A 207 -6.72 -8.99 2.75
C LEU A 207 -6.13 -10.36 2.34
N PHE A 208 -5.96 -11.27 3.32
CA PHE A 208 -5.30 -12.56 3.08
C PHE A 208 -6.26 -13.65 2.60
N THR A 209 -7.54 -13.57 2.96
CA THR A 209 -8.52 -14.61 2.63
C THR A 209 -9.31 -14.31 1.36
N ASP A 210 -9.33 -13.04 0.91
CA ASP A 210 -10.17 -12.61 -0.21
C ASP A 210 -9.41 -11.70 -1.20
N TRP A 211 -8.99 -10.50 -0.80
CA TRP A 211 -8.50 -9.49 -1.74
C TRP A 211 -7.17 -9.86 -2.43
N LEU A 212 -6.21 -10.41 -1.69
CA LEU A 212 -4.92 -10.83 -2.25
C LEU A 212 -5.05 -12.07 -3.16
N PRO A 213 -5.80 -13.12 -2.80
CA PRO A 213 -6.17 -14.20 -3.71
C PRO A 213 -6.86 -13.70 -4.99
N TYR A 214 -7.83 -12.78 -4.86
CA TYR A 214 -8.49 -12.20 -6.02
C TYR A 214 -7.53 -11.39 -6.90
N TYR A 215 -6.70 -10.53 -6.30
CA TYR A 215 -5.66 -9.79 -7.01
C TYR A 215 -4.72 -10.72 -7.79
N ARG A 216 -4.30 -11.84 -7.19
CA ARG A 216 -3.44 -12.85 -7.82
C ARG A 216 -4.14 -13.57 -8.99
N SER A 217 -5.41 -13.87 -8.86
CA SER A 217 -6.20 -14.51 -9.93
C SER A 217 -6.27 -13.67 -11.21
N LEU A 218 -6.03 -12.38 -11.11
CA LEU A 218 -6.02 -11.42 -12.22
C LEU A 218 -4.60 -11.15 -12.78
N GLU A 219 -3.63 -12.04 -12.53
CA GLU A 219 -2.29 -11.88 -13.09
C GLU A 219 -2.34 -11.79 -14.62
N GLY A 220 -1.69 -10.74 -15.19
CA GLY A 220 -1.72 -10.47 -16.63
C GLY A 220 -2.94 -9.68 -17.12
N ASP A 221 -3.96 -9.45 -16.32
CA ASP A 221 -5.10 -8.61 -16.68
C ASP A 221 -4.71 -7.12 -16.61
N PRO A 222 -4.85 -6.33 -17.68
CA PRO A 222 -4.54 -4.90 -17.66
C PRO A 222 -5.41 -4.08 -16.70
N PHE A 223 -6.56 -4.62 -16.30
CA PHE A 223 -7.49 -4.01 -15.35
C PHE A 223 -7.39 -4.62 -13.95
N ARG A 224 -6.30 -5.31 -13.63
CA ARG A 224 -6.09 -5.98 -12.33
C ARG A 224 -6.38 -5.06 -11.14
N CYS A 225 -5.80 -3.85 -11.12
CA CYS A 225 -6.02 -2.89 -10.03
C CYS A 225 -7.47 -2.38 -10.00
N HIS A 226 -8.09 -2.11 -11.14
CA HIS A 226 -9.47 -1.64 -11.20
C HIS A 226 -10.46 -2.69 -10.67
N LYS A 227 -10.34 -3.93 -11.14
CA LYS A 227 -11.19 -5.04 -10.70
C LYS A 227 -11.00 -5.33 -9.22
N THR A 228 -9.75 -5.28 -8.73
CA THR A 228 -9.47 -5.46 -7.30
C THR A 228 -10.03 -4.32 -6.46
N LEU A 229 -9.93 -3.07 -6.91
CA LEU A 229 -10.58 -1.94 -6.22
C LEU A 229 -12.09 -2.14 -6.10
N LEU A 230 -12.75 -2.49 -7.20
CA LEU A 230 -14.19 -2.78 -7.19
C LEU A 230 -14.52 -3.95 -6.26
N HIS A 231 -13.71 -5.02 -6.27
CA HIS A 231 -13.90 -6.17 -5.41
C HIS A 231 -13.76 -5.80 -3.91
N ILE A 232 -12.76 -5.03 -3.54
CA ILE A 232 -12.61 -4.49 -2.18
C ILE A 232 -13.84 -3.67 -1.78
N MET A 233 -14.37 -2.84 -2.69
CA MET A 233 -15.56 -2.03 -2.44
C MET A 233 -16.81 -2.86 -2.15
N THR A 234 -16.90 -4.11 -2.62
CA THR A 234 -18.06 -4.99 -2.35
C THR A 234 -18.05 -5.62 -0.96
N THR A 235 -16.94 -5.53 -0.23
CA THR A 235 -16.74 -6.26 1.04
C THR A 235 -16.24 -5.38 2.19
N LEU A 236 -15.74 -4.18 1.90
CA LEU A 236 -15.18 -3.28 2.91
C LEU A 236 -16.22 -2.26 3.40
N ASP A 237 -16.46 -2.20 4.71
CA ASP A 237 -17.17 -1.09 5.36
C ASP A 237 -16.36 0.21 5.21
N ASP A 238 -16.37 0.81 4.00
CA ASP A 238 -15.55 1.99 3.72
C ASP A 238 -15.98 3.20 4.56
N THR A 239 -15.18 3.52 5.58
CA THR A 239 -15.47 4.59 6.54
C THR A 239 -15.48 5.99 5.91
N ASN A 240 -14.85 6.19 4.75
CA ASN A 240 -14.92 7.46 4.02
C ASN A 240 -16.28 7.62 3.34
N ILE A 241 -16.81 6.55 2.75
CA ILE A 241 -18.18 6.56 2.20
C ILE A 241 -19.20 6.76 3.31
N LEU A 242 -19.08 5.98 4.39
CA LEU A 242 -19.98 6.11 5.57
C LEU A 242 -19.99 7.53 6.13
N HIS A 243 -18.83 8.16 6.24
CA HIS A 243 -18.74 9.54 6.73
C HIS A 243 -19.42 10.56 5.79
N ARG A 244 -19.28 10.38 4.47
CA ARG A 244 -19.81 11.32 3.47
C ARG A 244 -21.29 11.10 3.15
N ARG A 245 -21.74 9.84 3.10
CA ARG A 245 -23.05 9.44 2.53
C ARG A 245 -23.84 8.46 3.41
N GLY A 246 -23.30 8.06 4.56
CA GLY A 246 -23.98 7.12 5.46
C GLY A 246 -24.10 5.72 4.88
N ALA A 247 -24.93 4.88 5.50
CA ALA A 247 -25.14 3.50 5.11
C ALA A 247 -25.76 3.35 3.70
N GLU A 248 -26.64 4.28 3.30
CA GLU A 248 -27.24 4.25 1.95
C GLU A 248 -26.19 4.46 0.87
N GLY A 249 -25.26 5.39 1.07
CA GLY A 249 -24.15 5.61 0.13
C GLY A 249 -23.18 4.43 0.06
N LEU A 250 -22.92 3.75 1.18
CA LEU A 250 -22.12 2.53 1.19
C LEU A 250 -22.82 1.41 0.40
N ALA A 251 -24.08 1.11 0.71
CA ALA A 251 -24.85 0.08 0.00
C ALA A 251 -24.97 0.36 -1.51
N HIS A 252 -25.11 1.63 -1.91
CA HIS A 252 -25.10 2.03 -3.32
C HIS A 252 -23.74 1.75 -3.95
N ALA A 253 -22.63 2.10 -3.31
CA ALA A 253 -21.29 1.86 -3.83
C ALA A 253 -20.98 0.37 -3.99
N GLU A 254 -21.34 -0.44 -3.00
CA GLU A 254 -21.20 -1.90 -3.01
C GLU A 254 -21.99 -2.53 -4.18
N ALA A 255 -23.26 -2.16 -4.33
CA ALA A 255 -24.12 -2.69 -5.40
C ALA A 255 -23.62 -2.33 -6.79
N GLU A 256 -23.20 -1.09 -7.02
CA GLU A 256 -22.69 -0.64 -8.31
C GLU A 256 -21.31 -1.23 -8.63
N ALA A 257 -20.45 -1.41 -7.64
CA ALA A 257 -19.18 -2.10 -7.81
C ALA A 257 -19.40 -3.59 -8.19
N ALA A 258 -20.30 -4.30 -7.50
CA ALA A 258 -20.67 -5.66 -7.81
C ALA A 258 -21.22 -5.80 -9.22
N ARG A 259 -22.18 -4.94 -9.58
CA ARG A 259 -22.80 -4.93 -10.94
C ARG A 259 -21.73 -4.72 -12.03
N LEU A 260 -20.78 -3.79 -11.82
CA LEU A 260 -19.73 -3.54 -12.80
C LEU A 260 -18.73 -4.69 -12.90
N LEU A 261 -18.48 -5.44 -11.82
CA LEU A 261 -17.64 -6.63 -11.88
C LEU A 261 -18.26 -7.77 -12.70
N GLU A 262 -19.58 -7.92 -12.67
CA GLU A 262 -20.29 -8.94 -13.47
C GLU A 262 -20.19 -8.68 -14.98
N ASP A 263 -20.25 -7.41 -15.41
CA ASP A 263 -20.10 -6.99 -16.81
C ASP A 263 -19.07 -5.85 -16.92
N PHE A 264 -17.81 -6.22 -16.71
CA PHE A 264 -16.72 -5.27 -16.61
C PHE A 264 -16.37 -4.62 -17.95
N SER A 265 -16.35 -3.29 -17.97
CA SER A 265 -15.89 -2.49 -19.11
C SER A 265 -15.26 -1.17 -18.69
N GLU A 266 -14.35 -0.62 -19.51
CA GLU A 266 -13.77 0.70 -19.29
C GLU A 266 -14.82 1.83 -19.37
N SER A 267 -15.82 1.66 -20.23
CA SER A 267 -16.96 2.58 -20.30
C SER A 267 -17.81 2.53 -19.02
N GLY A 268 -17.97 1.35 -18.44
CA GLY A 268 -18.62 1.14 -17.15
C GLY A 268 -17.88 1.84 -16.01
N LEU A 269 -16.55 1.72 -15.95
CA LEU A 269 -15.72 2.46 -14.99
C LEU A 269 -15.93 3.97 -15.12
N SER A 270 -15.92 4.50 -16.35
CA SER A 270 -16.10 5.92 -16.60
C SER A 270 -17.52 6.41 -16.24
N SER A 271 -18.53 5.56 -16.41
CA SER A 271 -19.91 5.85 -16.01
C SER A 271 -20.04 5.85 -14.49
N LEU A 272 -19.49 4.85 -13.82
CA LEU A 272 -19.50 4.73 -12.37
C LEU A 272 -18.74 5.89 -11.71
N ASN A 273 -17.63 6.36 -12.29
CA ASN A 273 -16.92 7.55 -11.82
C ASN A 273 -17.81 8.80 -11.83
N LYS A 274 -18.53 9.04 -12.92
CA LYS A 274 -19.47 10.16 -13.01
C LYS A 274 -20.58 10.07 -11.97
N ASP A 275 -21.09 8.87 -11.73
CA ASP A 275 -22.10 8.62 -10.71
C ASP A 275 -21.58 8.92 -9.31
N PHE A 276 -20.41 8.40 -8.95
CA PHE A 276 -19.79 8.64 -7.65
C PHE A 276 -19.43 10.10 -7.42
N ILE A 277 -18.96 10.82 -8.44
CA ILE A 277 -18.73 12.27 -8.36
C ILE A 277 -20.04 13.00 -8.04
N ARG A 278 -21.14 12.70 -8.78
CA ARG A 278 -22.46 13.31 -8.57
C ARG A 278 -22.98 13.05 -7.17
N GLU A 279 -22.82 11.82 -6.67
CA GLU A 279 -23.30 11.38 -5.36
C GLU A 279 -22.33 11.71 -4.22
N ASN A 280 -21.20 12.38 -4.47
CA ASN A 280 -20.14 12.66 -3.49
C ASN A 280 -19.63 11.39 -2.76
N ILE A 281 -19.52 10.29 -3.49
CA ILE A 281 -18.96 9.02 -3.02
C ILE A 281 -17.47 9.00 -3.32
N SER A 282 -16.65 8.69 -2.31
CA SER A 282 -15.20 8.51 -2.44
C SER A 282 -14.77 7.29 -1.63
N PRO A 283 -14.44 6.17 -2.30
CA PRO A 283 -14.04 4.93 -1.65
C PRO A 283 -12.56 4.97 -1.22
N GLY A 284 -12.20 5.94 -0.38
CA GLY A 284 -10.82 6.16 0.06
C GLY A 284 -10.26 5.02 0.91
N GLY A 285 -11.09 4.38 1.72
CA GLY A 285 -10.68 3.18 2.47
C GLY A 285 -10.36 2.00 1.55
N SER A 286 -11.14 1.83 0.48
CA SER A 286 -10.91 0.81 -0.54
C SER A 286 -9.62 1.09 -1.32
N ALA A 287 -9.28 2.35 -1.60
CA ALA A 287 -8.00 2.76 -2.20
C ALA A 287 -6.81 2.46 -1.29
N ASP A 288 -6.93 2.74 0.02
CA ASP A 288 -5.92 2.40 1.02
C ASP A 288 -5.66 0.87 1.04
N MET A 289 -6.73 0.05 0.99
CA MET A 289 -6.62 -1.41 0.98
C MET A 289 -6.09 -1.95 -0.37
N LEU A 290 -6.39 -1.31 -1.49
CA LEU A 290 -5.76 -1.65 -2.77
C LEU A 290 -4.24 -1.41 -2.71
N SER A 291 -3.81 -0.24 -2.20
CA SER A 291 -2.39 0.05 -1.99
C SER A 291 -1.72 -1.00 -1.11
N LEU A 292 -2.38 -1.39 -0.02
CA LEU A 292 -1.88 -2.44 0.88
C LEU A 292 -1.81 -3.79 0.17
N THR A 293 -2.82 -4.18 -0.61
CA THR A 293 -2.84 -5.44 -1.38
C THR A 293 -1.68 -5.51 -2.36
N ILE A 294 -1.43 -4.43 -3.12
CA ILE A 294 -0.29 -4.33 -4.05
C ILE A 294 1.04 -4.46 -3.31
N PHE A 295 1.18 -3.80 -2.17
CA PHE A 295 2.39 -3.89 -1.35
C PHE A 295 2.61 -5.30 -0.82
N ILE A 296 1.60 -5.92 -0.24
CA ILE A 296 1.69 -7.28 0.32
C ILE A 296 2.03 -8.30 -0.77
N GLU A 297 1.44 -8.20 -1.96
CA GLU A 297 1.81 -9.04 -3.09
C GLU A 297 3.31 -8.95 -3.43
N SER A 298 3.89 -7.75 -3.32
CA SER A 298 5.30 -7.52 -3.65
C SER A 298 6.28 -8.09 -2.62
N ILE A 299 5.83 -8.38 -1.39
CA ILE A 299 6.70 -8.80 -0.28
C ILE A 299 6.45 -10.23 0.20
N ILE A 300 5.22 -10.74 0.09
CA ILE A 300 4.86 -12.08 0.57
C ILE A 300 4.94 -13.11 -0.57
N ASN A 301 5.74 -14.14 -0.36
CA ASN A 301 5.97 -15.16 -1.39
C ASN A 301 4.91 -16.27 -1.39
N ASN A 302 4.42 -16.67 -0.21
CA ASN A 302 3.41 -17.72 -0.04
C ASN A 302 2.36 -17.28 0.98
N ILE A 303 1.09 -17.51 0.67
CA ILE A 303 -0.03 -17.26 1.61
C ILE A 303 -0.28 -18.48 2.51
N TYR A 304 0.18 -19.66 2.05
CA TYR A 304 0.00 -20.98 2.69
C TYR A 304 1.33 -21.62 3.00
#